data_f0d534463c763d476a8328a7b990aa3b
#
_entry.id   f0d534463c763d476a8328a7b990aa3b
#
_cell.length_a   1.000
_cell.length_b   1.000
_cell.length_c   1.000
_cell.angle_alpha   90.00
_cell.angle_beta   90.00
_cell.angle_gamma   90.00
#
_symmetry.space_group_name_H-M   'P 1'
#
loop_
_entity.id
_entity.type
_entity.pdbx_description
1 polymer ?
#
loop_
_entity_poly.entity_id
_entity_poly.type
_entity_poly.pdbx_seq_one_letter_code
_entity_poly.pdbx_strand_id
1 'polypeptide(L)'
;MPNLLYIDTSASKATVALSQEGKTVAIRTHGNANEQAAVLNVMINDVLEEASLTMDNIDAICVCAGPGSYTGLRVGLSTAKGIAYVKDIPLMLFNRLDLIAWGQDKKVPFAIALKARNEEYFFATYTDKGAQENSPQHLFEQDLIPYASQDLLFITDDAEFSASRHKEEIDANHTLNMNSWIVHAEKRFSLKQFDDLAYSEPFYLKAAYTTQSKK
;
A
#
# COMPACT_ATOMS: atom_id res chain seq x y z
N MET A 1 20.01 -12.13 5.09
CA MET A 1 18.79 -11.47 4.60
C MET A 1 18.62 -10.17 5.38
N PRO A 2 18.06 -9.13 4.81
CA PRO A 2 17.89 -7.84 5.50
C PRO A 2 16.77 -7.87 6.55
N ASN A 3 16.88 -7.02 7.56
CA ASN A 3 15.79 -6.66 8.45
C ASN A 3 15.06 -5.46 7.85
N LEU A 4 13.81 -5.64 7.45
CA LEU A 4 13.04 -4.60 6.78
C LEU A 4 11.85 -4.16 7.64
N LEU A 5 11.68 -2.84 7.77
CA LEU A 5 10.54 -2.22 8.43
C LEU A 5 9.49 -1.83 7.37
N TYR A 6 8.24 -2.25 7.57
CA TYR A 6 7.12 -2.00 6.66
C TYR A 6 6.12 -1.06 7.30
N ILE A 7 5.67 -0.05 6.54
CA ILE A 7 4.69 0.94 6.97
C ILE A 7 3.59 1.06 5.93
N ASP A 8 2.35 0.81 6.35
CA ASP A 8 1.16 1.09 5.55
C ASP A 8 0.17 1.94 6.35
N THR A 9 -0.08 3.13 5.86
CA THR A 9 -1.09 4.08 6.35
C THR A 9 -2.02 4.53 5.22
N SER A 10 -2.05 3.77 4.14
CA SER A 10 -2.82 4.11 2.93
C SER A 10 -4.32 3.92 3.05
N ALA A 11 -4.78 3.14 4.04
CA ALA A 11 -6.18 2.87 4.35
C ALA A 11 -6.58 3.43 5.72
N SER A 12 -7.82 3.15 6.18
CA SER A 12 -8.26 3.51 7.53
C SER A 12 -7.51 2.76 8.62
N LYS A 13 -7.05 1.53 8.33
CA LYS A 13 -6.20 0.75 9.22
C LYS A 13 -4.72 1.00 8.91
N ALA A 14 -3.96 1.48 9.91
CA ALA A 14 -2.51 1.51 9.84
C ALA A 14 -1.94 0.13 10.13
N THR A 15 -0.86 -0.22 9.45
CA THR A 15 -0.08 -1.45 9.69
C THR A 15 1.40 -1.12 9.75
N VAL A 16 2.08 -1.62 10.76
CA VAL A 16 3.54 -1.64 10.86
C VAL A 16 3.98 -3.07 11.04
N ALA A 17 4.96 -3.51 10.29
CA ALA A 17 5.50 -4.87 10.39
C ALA A 17 7.03 -4.86 10.28
N LEU A 18 7.63 -5.91 10.78
CA LEU A 18 9.06 -6.16 10.69
C LEU A 18 9.31 -7.53 10.09
N SER A 19 10.22 -7.62 9.13
CA SER A 19 10.71 -8.90 8.65
C SER A 19 12.17 -9.13 8.99
N GLN A 20 12.48 -10.38 9.28
CA GLN A 20 13.83 -10.90 9.47
C GLN A 20 13.91 -12.26 8.79
N GLU A 21 15.00 -12.53 8.07
CA GLU A 21 15.22 -13.79 7.35
C GLU A 21 14.06 -14.18 6.40
N GLY A 22 13.45 -13.18 5.75
CA GLY A 22 12.34 -13.40 4.81
C GLY A 22 10.99 -13.72 5.46
N LYS A 23 10.84 -13.54 6.76
CA LYS A 23 9.61 -13.84 7.51
C LYS A 23 9.18 -12.66 8.35
N THR A 24 7.87 -12.47 8.49
CA THR A 24 7.32 -11.50 9.45
C THR A 24 7.65 -11.97 10.87
N VAL A 25 8.36 -11.15 11.65
CA VAL A 25 8.71 -11.42 13.05
C VAL A 25 7.86 -10.62 14.03
N ALA A 26 7.33 -9.48 13.61
CA ALA A 26 6.39 -8.68 14.40
C ALA A 26 5.43 -7.92 13.48
N ILE A 27 4.20 -7.69 13.94
CA ILE A 27 3.20 -6.89 13.23
C ILE A 27 2.27 -6.20 14.23
N ARG A 28 1.93 -4.94 13.94
CA ARG A 28 0.92 -4.14 14.67
C ARG A 28 -0.04 -3.53 13.68
N THR A 29 -1.31 -3.49 14.08
CA THR A 29 -2.37 -2.81 13.31
C THR A 29 -3.16 -1.89 14.22
N HIS A 30 -3.62 -0.74 13.69
CA HIS A 30 -4.46 0.21 14.38
C HIS A 30 -5.60 0.66 13.46
N GLY A 31 -6.85 0.51 13.90
CA GLY A 31 -8.05 0.65 13.06
C GLY A 31 -8.65 2.06 13.00
N ASN A 32 -8.06 3.07 13.65
CA ASN A 32 -8.58 4.43 13.64
C ASN A 32 -7.73 5.37 12.77
N ALA A 33 -8.27 5.74 11.60
CA ALA A 33 -7.57 6.60 10.64
C ALA A 33 -7.18 7.98 11.23
N ASN A 34 -7.96 8.52 12.16
CA ASN A 34 -7.70 9.84 12.76
C ASN A 34 -6.54 9.82 13.75
N GLU A 35 -6.15 8.66 14.25
CA GLU A 35 -5.10 8.49 15.24
C GLU A 35 -3.75 8.05 14.64
N GLN A 36 -3.71 7.74 13.35
CA GLN A 36 -2.51 7.17 12.69
C GLN A 36 -1.24 8.00 12.99
N ALA A 37 -1.32 9.32 12.92
CA ALA A 37 -0.18 10.20 13.19
C ALA A 37 0.31 10.11 14.65
N ALA A 38 -0.61 9.91 15.60
CA ALA A 38 -0.28 9.82 17.02
C ALA A 38 0.31 8.45 17.40
N VAL A 39 -0.16 7.37 16.75
CA VAL A 39 0.21 6.00 17.14
C VAL A 39 1.34 5.39 16.33
N LEU A 40 1.65 5.91 15.13
CA LEU A 40 2.58 5.26 14.21
C LEU A 40 3.96 5.03 14.81
N ASN A 41 4.53 6.01 15.50
CA ASN A 41 5.83 5.86 16.16
C ASN A 41 5.80 4.86 17.31
N VAL A 42 4.69 4.78 18.03
CA VAL A 42 4.48 3.77 19.10
C VAL A 42 4.44 2.38 18.46
N MET A 43 3.67 2.20 17.38
CA MET A 43 3.60 0.92 16.65
C MET A 43 4.97 0.48 16.12
N ILE A 44 5.80 1.42 15.64
CA ILE A 44 7.18 1.12 15.20
C ILE A 44 8.01 0.64 16.38
N ASN A 45 7.95 1.32 17.52
CA ASN A 45 8.66 0.88 18.73
C ASN A 45 8.20 -0.52 19.18
N ASP A 46 6.89 -0.75 19.22
CA ASP A 46 6.31 -2.03 19.64
C ASP A 46 6.78 -3.23 18.79
N VAL A 47 6.87 -3.07 17.45
CA VAL A 47 7.36 -4.16 16.59
C VAL A 47 8.86 -4.39 16.76
N LEU A 48 9.64 -3.35 17.05
CA LEU A 48 11.07 -3.48 17.35
C LEU A 48 11.29 -4.20 18.68
N GLU A 49 10.57 -3.81 19.73
CA GLU A 49 10.64 -4.45 21.05
C GLU A 49 10.25 -5.93 20.97
N GLU A 50 9.14 -6.27 20.29
CA GLU A 50 8.70 -7.65 20.09
C GLU A 50 9.74 -8.51 19.38
N ALA A 51 10.41 -7.94 18.38
CA ALA A 51 11.49 -8.62 17.65
C ALA A 51 12.83 -8.62 18.40
N SER A 52 12.93 -7.97 19.56
CA SER A 52 14.19 -7.75 20.30
C SER A 52 15.24 -7.05 19.44
N LEU A 53 14.83 -6.12 18.60
CA LEU A 53 15.68 -5.29 17.72
C LEU A 53 15.58 -3.81 18.12
N THR A 54 16.54 -3.04 17.61
CA THR A 54 16.56 -1.58 17.67
C THR A 54 16.53 -1.02 16.25
N MET A 55 16.29 0.27 16.09
CA MET A 55 16.33 0.92 14.79
C MET A 55 17.71 0.80 14.08
N ASP A 56 18.79 0.60 14.84
CA ASP A 56 20.12 0.39 14.29
C ASP A 56 20.31 -0.99 13.60
N ASN A 57 19.36 -1.90 13.81
CA ASN A 57 19.36 -3.22 13.17
C ASN A 57 18.53 -3.25 11.87
N ILE A 58 17.89 -2.12 11.49
CA ILE A 58 17.05 -2.04 10.30
C ILE A 58 17.89 -1.65 9.09
N ASP A 59 17.77 -2.43 8.02
CA ASP A 59 18.54 -2.25 6.79
C ASP A 59 17.83 -1.38 5.75
N ALA A 60 16.50 -1.33 5.76
CA ALA A 60 15.71 -0.45 4.88
C ALA A 60 14.28 -0.28 5.38
N ILE A 61 13.59 0.77 4.88
CA ILE A 61 12.17 1.03 5.15
C ILE A 61 11.36 0.85 3.89
N CYS A 62 10.28 0.05 3.99
CA CYS A 62 9.31 -0.23 2.94
C CYS A 62 8.01 0.50 3.26
N VAL A 63 7.52 1.35 2.35
CA VAL A 63 6.31 2.14 2.56
C VAL A 63 5.30 1.87 1.48
N CYS A 64 4.04 1.60 1.87
CA CYS A 64 2.92 1.67 0.96
C CYS A 64 2.66 3.16 0.63
N ALA A 65 3.09 3.58 -0.56
CA ALA A 65 2.99 4.97 -0.99
C ALA A 65 1.65 5.32 -1.66
N GLY A 66 0.67 4.41 -1.64
CA GLY A 66 -0.66 4.62 -2.21
C GLY A 66 -0.91 3.88 -3.53
N PRO A 67 -2.04 4.12 -4.14
CA PRO A 67 -3.04 5.14 -3.83
C PRO A 67 -3.82 4.85 -2.54
N GLY A 68 -4.43 5.89 -1.95
CA GLY A 68 -5.21 5.75 -0.72
C GLY A 68 -5.49 7.07 -0.01
N SER A 69 -5.63 7.00 1.33
CA SER A 69 -5.87 8.16 2.20
C SER A 69 -4.79 9.22 2.05
N TYR A 70 -5.16 10.42 1.60
CA TYR A 70 -4.23 11.53 1.40
C TYR A 70 -3.44 11.91 2.66
N THR A 71 -4.11 12.00 3.79
CA THR A 71 -3.47 12.27 5.09
C THR A 71 -2.60 11.09 5.54
N GLY A 72 -3.15 9.89 5.47
CA GLY A 72 -2.44 8.67 5.87
C GLY A 72 -1.14 8.49 5.09
N LEU A 73 -1.18 8.60 3.77
CA LEU A 73 0.02 8.48 2.92
C LEU A 73 1.12 9.46 3.31
N ARG A 74 0.76 10.69 3.66
CA ARG A 74 1.73 11.69 4.12
C ARG A 74 2.32 11.35 5.48
N VAL A 75 1.49 10.87 6.40
CA VAL A 75 1.94 10.44 7.72
C VAL A 75 2.95 9.30 7.59
N GLY A 76 2.62 8.24 6.87
CA GLY A 76 3.52 7.10 6.68
C GLY A 76 4.82 7.48 5.99
N LEU A 77 4.73 8.17 4.85
CA LEU A 77 5.91 8.54 4.08
C LEU A 77 6.80 9.54 4.81
N SER A 78 6.23 10.54 5.50
CA SER A 78 7.04 11.51 6.25
C SER A 78 7.79 10.86 7.41
N THR A 79 7.13 9.94 8.13
CA THR A 79 7.76 9.15 9.19
C THR A 79 8.90 8.29 8.64
N ALA A 80 8.64 7.56 7.54
CA ALA A 80 9.64 6.73 6.89
C ALA A 80 10.85 7.52 6.40
N LYS A 81 10.62 8.66 5.73
CA LYS A 81 11.69 9.56 5.26
C LYS A 81 12.50 10.11 6.42
N GLY A 82 11.85 10.52 7.51
CA GLY A 82 12.55 11.01 8.70
C GLY A 82 13.48 9.96 9.30
N ILE A 83 13.00 8.73 9.47
CA ILE A 83 13.82 7.62 9.99
C ILE A 83 14.95 7.27 9.02
N ALA A 84 14.63 7.10 7.72
CA ALA A 84 15.62 6.76 6.70
C ALA A 84 16.74 7.80 6.62
N TYR A 85 16.39 9.09 6.71
CA TYR A 85 17.36 10.19 6.71
C TYR A 85 18.30 10.14 7.93
N VAL A 86 17.74 10.00 9.14
CA VAL A 86 18.52 10.00 10.39
C VAL A 86 19.43 8.79 10.50
N LYS A 87 18.96 7.63 9.99
CA LYS A 87 19.69 6.35 10.07
C LYS A 87 20.56 6.07 8.86
N ASP A 88 20.51 6.92 7.84
CA ASP A 88 21.22 6.71 6.56
C ASP A 88 20.93 5.35 5.93
N ILE A 89 19.65 4.94 5.95
CA ILE A 89 19.19 3.67 5.39
C ILE A 89 18.25 3.88 4.19
N PRO A 90 18.20 2.94 3.24
CA PRO A 90 17.37 3.05 2.05
C PRO A 90 15.87 3.12 2.33
N LEU A 91 15.16 3.84 1.44
CA LEU A 91 13.71 3.89 1.37
C LEU A 91 13.23 3.14 0.12
N MET A 92 12.16 2.36 0.24
CA MET A 92 11.49 1.67 -0.86
C MET A 92 9.98 1.95 -0.83
N LEU A 93 9.46 2.55 -1.90
CA LEU A 93 8.05 2.86 -2.07
C LEU A 93 7.35 1.76 -2.86
N PHE A 94 6.16 1.38 -2.41
CA PHE A 94 5.34 0.35 -3.06
C PHE A 94 3.96 0.89 -3.39
N ASN A 95 3.44 0.53 -4.57
CA ASN A 95 2.09 0.85 -4.97
C ASN A 95 1.11 -0.10 -4.27
N ARG A 96 0.02 0.44 -3.70
CA ARG A 96 -0.98 -0.34 -2.97
C ARG A 96 -1.70 -1.36 -3.85
N LEU A 97 -2.00 -1.00 -5.10
CA LEU A 97 -2.66 -1.92 -6.03
C LEU A 97 -1.76 -3.12 -6.33
N ASP A 98 -0.45 -2.89 -6.54
CA ASP A 98 0.51 -3.98 -6.76
C ASP A 98 0.65 -4.88 -5.51
N LEU A 99 0.71 -4.27 -4.32
CA LEU A 99 0.76 -5.03 -3.05
C LEU A 99 -0.46 -5.93 -2.86
N ILE A 100 -1.65 -5.47 -3.26
CA ILE A 100 -2.87 -6.28 -3.24
C ILE A 100 -2.77 -7.36 -4.31
N ALA A 101 -2.35 -7.03 -5.54
CA ALA A 101 -2.25 -7.97 -6.64
C ALA A 101 -1.29 -9.13 -6.35
N TRP A 102 -0.13 -8.83 -5.76
CA TRP A 102 0.85 -9.86 -5.39
C TRP A 102 0.36 -10.81 -4.27
N GLY A 103 -0.61 -10.37 -3.50
CA GLY A 103 -1.28 -11.19 -2.48
C GLY A 103 -2.35 -12.13 -3.04
N GLN A 104 -2.70 -12.02 -4.33
CA GLN A 104 -3.74 -12.82 -4.96
C GLN A 104 -3.19 -14.12 -5.56
N ASP A 105 -3.91 -15.23 -5.36
CA ASP A 105 -3.67 -16.50 -6.07
C ASP A 105 -4.81 -16.72 -7.09
N LYS A 106 -4.78 -15.93 -8.18
CA LYS A 106 -5.79 -16.02 -9.25
C LYS A 106 -5.25 -16.83 -10.43
N LYS A 107 -6.15 -17.52 -11.12
CA LYS A 107 -5.84 -18.34 -12.31
C LYS A 107 -6.29 -17.67 -13.61
N VAL A 108 -6.82 -16.46 -13.50
CA VAL A 108 -7.32 -15.64 -14.62
C VAL A 108 -6.81 -14.20 -14.44
N PRO A 109 -6.71 -13.43 -15.51
CA PRO A 109 -6.46 -12.00 -15.40
C PRO A 109 -7.53 -11.32 -14.55
N PHE A 110 -7.15 -10.30 -13.80
CA PHE A 110 -8.04 -9.59 -12.88
C PHE A 110 -7.78 -8.10 -12.87
N ALA A 111 -8.74 -7.37 -12.34
CA ALA A 111 -8.63 -5.94 -12.09
C ALA A 111 -8.74 -5.68 -10.59
N ILE A 112 -8.06 -4.65 -10.10
CA ILE A 112 -8.25 -4.11 -8.77
C ILE A 112 -8.93 -2.74 -8.93
N ALA A 113 -10.06 -2.56 -8.24
CA ALA A 113 -10.83 -1.32 -8.20
C ALA A 113 -11.10 -0.93 -6.75
N LEU A 114 -10.24 -0.07 -6.19
CA LEU A 114 -10.38 0.40 -4.81
C LEU A 114 -11.20 1.70 -4.78
N LYS A 115 -12.18 1.75 -3.89
CA LYS A 115 -13.01 2.95 -3.68
C LYS A 115 -12.16 4.14 -3.28
N ALA A 116 -12.28 5.24 -4.02
CA ALA A 116 -11.66 6.52 -3.68
C ALA A 116 -12.68 7.42 -2.97
N ARG A 117 -13.61 7.99 -3.69
CA ARG A 117 -14.68 8.85 -3.15
C ARG A 117 -15.89 8.81 -4.10
N ASN A 118 -17.11 8.72 -3.56
CA ASN A 118 -18.33 8.60 -4.36
C ASN A 118 -18.24 7.41 -5.34
N GLU A 119 -18.37 7.66 -6.64
CA GLU A 119 -18.28 6.69 -7.73
C GLU A 119 -16.87 6.67 -8.37
N GLU A 120 -15.84 7.05 -7.64
CA GLU A 120 -14.46 7.11 -8.12
C GLU A 120 -13.64 5.95 -7.57
N TYR A 121 -12.75 5.41 -8.40
CA TYR A 121 -11.92 4.26 -8.08
C TYR A 121 -10.46 4.46 -8.47
N PHE A 122 -9.56 3.89 -7.69
CA PHE A 122 -8.19 3.62 -8.09
C PHE A 122 -8.15 2.25 -8.75
N PHE A 123 -7.69 2.19 -9.98
CA PHE A 123 -7.85 1.03 -10.84
C PHE A 123 -6.55 0.62 -11.52
N ALA A 124 -6.32 -0.69 -11.63
CA ALA A 124 -5.30 -1.30 -12.49
C ALA A 124 -5.69 -2.73 -12.86
N THR A 125 -5.19 -3.23 -13.98
CA THR A 125 -5.36 -4.61 -14.43
C THR A 125 -4.07 -5.40 -14.28
N TYR A 126 -4.23 -6.70 -14.06
CA TYR A 126 -3.13 -7.63 -13.78
C TYR A 126 -3.35 -8.95 -14.50
N THR A 127 -2.25 -9.58 -14.90
CA THR A 127 -2.26 -10.95 -15.38
C THR A 127 -2.66 -11.93 -14.28
N ASP A 128 -2.91 -13.17 -14.62
CA ASP A 128 -3.10 -14.30 -13.70
C ASP A 128 -1.93 -14.52 -12.71
N LYS A 129 -0.76 -13.96 -13.01
CA LYS A 129 0.46 -14.00 -12.16
C LYS A 129 0.69 -12.73 -11.35
N GLY A 130 -0.27 -11.79 -11.36
CA GLY A 130 -0.14 -10.52 -10.65
C GLY A 130 0.84 -9.53 -11.28
N ALA A 131 1.25 -9.73 -12.54
CA ALA A 131 2.02 -8.73 -13.26
C ALA A 131 1.08 -7.64 -13.77
N GLN A 132 1.43 -6.38 -13.52
CA GLN A 132 0.66 -5.22 -13.95
C GLN A 132 0.60 -5.14 -15.48
N GLU A 133 -0.60 -4.94 -16.06
CA GLU A 133 -0.81 -4.80 -17.50
C GLU A 133 -1.00 -3.34 -17.93
N ASN A 134 -1.65 -2.52 -17.09
CA ASN A 134 -1.78 -1.09 -17.33
C ASN A 134 -1.32 -0.28 -16.11
N SER A 135 -0.87 0.94 -16.34
CA SER A 135 -0.52 1.84 -15.25
C SER A 135 -1.74 2.14 -14.37
N PRO A 136 -1.57 2.29 -13.04
CA PRO A 136 -2.65 2.68 -12.15
C PRO A 136 -3.34 3.97 -12.60
N GLN A 137 -4.66 3.99 -12.55
CA GLN A 137 -5.52 5.08 -13.00
C GLN A 137 -6.51 5.49 -11.92
N HIS A 138 -6.99 6.72 -12.00
CA HIS A 138 -8.15 7.19 -11.26
C HIS A 138 -9.31 7.30 -12.26
N LEU A 139 -10.35 6.51 -12.06
CA LEU A 139 -11.49 6.38 -12.99
C LEU A 139 -12.81 6.54 -12.24
N PHE A 140 -13.86 6.93 -12.96
CA PHE A 140 -15.23 6.81 -12.46
C PHE A 140 -15.76 5.40 -12.73
N GLU A 141 -16.77 4.97 -11.97
CA GLU A 141 -17.35 3.63 -12.10
C GLU A 141 -17.84 3.35 -13.52
N GLN A 142 -18.44 4.32 -14.20
CA GLN A 142 -18.88 4.21 -15.58
C GLN A 142 -17.72 3.90 -16.56
N ASP A 143 -16.51 4.36 -16.26
CA ASP A 143 -15.32 4.16 -17.10
C ASP A 143 -14.76 2.74 -16.92
N LEU A 144 -15.25 1.98 -15.94
CA LEU A 144 -14.87 0.59 -15.68
C LEU A 144 -15.70 -0.42 -16.49
N ILE A 145 -16.86 -0.02 -17.02
CA ILE A 145 -17.78 -0.88 -17.81
C ILE A 145 -17.08 -1.56 -19.00
N PRO A 146 -16.21 -0.89 -19.80
CA PRO A 146 -15.49 -1.54 -20.87
C PRO A 146 -14.56 -2.68 -20.42
N TYR A 147 -14.00 -2.58 -19.22
CA TYR A 147 -13.16 -3.64 -18.65
C TYR A 147 -14.02 -4.81 -18.15
N ALA A 148 -15.20 -4.54 -17.61
CA ALA A 148 -16.14 -5.58 -17.20
C ALA A 148 -16.64 -6.44 -18.36
N SER A 149 -16.72 -5.86 -19.56
CA SER A 149 -17.08 -6.59 -20.79
C SER A 149 -16.00 -7.55 -21.27
N GLN A 150 -14.78 -7.47 -20.73
CA GLN A 150 -13.64 -8.35 -21.04
C GLN A 150 -13.58 -9.59 -20.16
N ASP A 151 -14.62 -9.88 -19.38
CA ASP A 151 -14.71 -11.03 -18.44
C ASP A 151 -13.61 -11.03 -17.36
N LEU A 152 -13.13 -9.84 -16.97
CA LEU A 152 -12.16 -9.70 -15.90
C LEU A 152 -12.83 -9.92 -14.53
N LEU A 153 -12.14 -10.63 -13.65
CA LEU A 153 -12.48 -10.68 -12.24
C LEU A 153 -12.09 -9.36 -11.57
N PHE A 154 -13.06 -8.66 -11.00
CA PHE A 154 -12.79 -7.43 -10.23
C PHE A 154 -12.57 -7.75 -8.76
N ILE A 155 -11.47 -7.26 -8.20
CA ILE A 155 -11.18 -7.27 -6.77
C ILE A 155 -11.43 -5.84 -6.26
N THR A 156 -12.37 -5.67 -5.35
CA THR A 156 -12.81 -4.35 -4.88
C THR A 156 -13.06 -4.33 -3.37
N ASP A 157 -12.86 -3.17 -2.76
CA ASP A 157 -13.21 -2.87 -1.36
C ASP A 157 -14.58 -2.17 -1.24
N ASP A 158 -15.37 -2.15 -2.32
CA ASP A 158 -16.69 -1.54 -2.36
C ASP A 158 -17.80 -2.59 -2.58
N ALA A 159 -18.58 -2.86 -1.53
CA ALA A 159 -19.71 -3.77 -1.59
C ALA A 159 -20.81 -3.33 -2.61
N GLU A 160 -20.93 -2.02 -2.84
CA GLU A 160 -21.91 -1.44 -3.76
C GLU A 160 -21.41 -1.38 -5.21
N PHE A 161 -20.15 -1.81 -5.47
CA PHE A 161 -19.59 -1.81 -6.82
C PHE A 161 -20.47 -2.55 -7.81
N SER A 162 -20.92 -1.86 -8.85
CA SER A 162 -21.92 -2.35 -9.80
C SER A 162 -21.42 -2.52 -11.24
N ALA A 163 -20.25 -1.98 -11.58
CA ALA A 163 -19.71 -2.04 -12.93
C ALA A 163 -19.49 -3.46 -13.45
N SER A 164 -19.27 -4.44 -12.57
CA SER A 164 -19.12 -5.86 -12.95
C SER A 164 -19.88 -6.79 -12.02
N ARG A 165 -20.43 -7.89 -12.62
CA ARG A 165 -21.00 -9.02 -11.86
C ARG A 165 -19.93 -10.02 -11.40
N HIS A 166 -18.78 -10.06 -12.06
CA HIS A 166 -17.63 -10.88 -11.69
C HIS A 166 -16.74 -10.12 -10.72
N LYS A 167 -17.15 -10.07 -9.45
CA LYS A 167 -16.40 -9.36 -8.40
C LYS A 167 -16.12 -10.25 -7.21
N GLU A 168 -15.00 -9.97 -6.56
CA GLU A 168 -14.61 -10.49 -5.26
C GLU A 168 -14.37 -9.30 -4.33
N GLU A 169 -15.08 -9.29 -3.21
CA GLU A 169 -14.94 -8.21 -2.23
C GLU A 169 -13.77 -8.51 -1.31
N ILE A 170 -12.94 -7.50 -1.09
CA ILE A 170 -11.96 -7.47 -0.02
C ILE A 170 -12.39 -6.46 1.04
N ASP A 171 -12.03 -6.70 2.29
CA ASP A 171 -12.29 -5.74 3.36
C ASP A 171 -11.61 -4.40 3.02
N ALA A 172 -12.33 -3.27 3.13
CA ALA A 172 -11.79 -1.93 2.95
C ALA A 172 -10.58 -1.64 3.85
N ASN A 173 -10.49 -2.35 4.98
CA ASN A 173 -9.34 -2.40 5.89
C ASN A 173 -8.43 -3.60 5.64
N HIS A 174 -8.44 -4.16 4.43
CA HIS A 174 -7.62 -5.31 4.06
C HIS A 174 -6.17 -5.10 4.48
N THR A 175 -5.67 -6.04 5.27
CA THR A 175 -4.25 -6.06 5.61
C THR A 175 -3.49 -6.66 4.44
N LEU A 176 -2.50 -5.93 3.93
CA LEU A 176 -1.67 -6.39 2.83
C LEU A 176 -1.00 -7.73 3.17
N ASN A 177 -0.87 -8.59 2.17
CA ASN A 177 -0.21 -9.88 2.35
C ASN A 177 1.30 -9.67 2.60
N MET A 178 1.71 -9.80 3.85
CA MET A 178 3.11 -9.55 4.24
C MET A 178 4.09 -10.49 3.57
N ASN A 179 3.74 -11.75 3.34
CA ASN A 179 4.64 -12.69 2.68
C ASN A 179 4.97 -12.23 1.25
N SER A 180 3.95 -11.81 0.50
CA SER A 180 4.14 -11.28 -0.86
C SER A 180 4.94 -9.98 -0.83
N TRP A 181 4.63 -9.07 0.09
CA TRP A 181 5.37 -7.81 0.22
C TRP A 181 6.84 -8.05 0.55
N ILE A 182 7.14 -8.95 1.49
CA ILE A 182 8.51 -9.32 1.87
C ILE A 182 9.29 -9.84 0.66
N VAL A 183 8.73 -10.78 -0.11
CA VAL A 183 9.39 -11.33 -1.31
C VAL A 183 9.79 -10.23 -2.30
N HIS A 184 8.88 -9.30 -2.58
CA HIS A 184 9.14 -8.19 -3.50
C HIS A 184 10.11 -7.16 -2.92
N ALA A 185 10.03 -6.88 -1.61
CA ALA A 185 10.94 -5.95 -0.93
C ALA A 185 12.37 -6.49 -0.89
N GLU A 186 12.56 -7.76 -0.53
CA GLU A 186 13.89 -8.39 -0.52
C GLU A 186 14.52 -8.45 -1.91
N LYS A 187 13.70 -8.72 -2.94
CA LYS A 187 14.17 -8.66 -4.33
C LYS A 187 14.65 -7.25 -4.69
N ARG A 188 13.87 -6.20 -4.39
CA ARG A 188 14.28 -4.81 -4.64
C ARG A 188 15.53 -4.44 -3.85
N PHE A 189 15.59 -4.84 -2.58
CA PHE A 189 16.76 -4.60 -1.72
C PHE A 189 18.03 -5.24 -2.30
N SER A 190 17.96 -6.51 -2.71
CA SER A 190 19.09 -7.24 -3.30
C SER A 190 19.60 -6.62 -4.61
N LEU A 191 18.68 -6.03 -5.39
CA LEU A 191 18.97 -5.32 -6.64
C LEU A 191 19.35 -3.85 -6.40
N LYS A 192 19.39 -3.38 -5.14
CA LYS A 192 19.62 -1.98 -4.74
C LYS A 192 18.68 -1.00 -5.45
N GLN A 193 17.42 -1.39 -5.67
CA GLN A 193 16.38 -0.58 -6.28
C GLN A 193 15.69 0.27 -5.20
N PHE A 194 16.36 1.32 -4.78
CA PHE A 194 15.91 2.26 -3.75
C PHE A 194 15.31 3.51 -4.39
N ASP A 195 14.36 4.11 -3.68
CA ASP A 195 13.75 5.37 -4.09
C ASP A 195 14.55 6.55 -3.55
N ASP A 196 14.53 7.66 -4.27
CA ASP A 196 15.21 8.89 -3.86
C ASP A 196 14.55 9.46 -2.60
N LEU A 197 15.34 9.59 -1.55
CA LEU A 197 14.83 10.03 -0.25
C LEU A 197 14.30 11.47 -0.29
N ALA A 198 14.94 12.37 -1.05
CA ALA A 198 14.55 13.77 -1.13
C ALA A 198 13.28 13.98 -1.97
N TYR A 199 13.22 13.36 -3.15
CA TYR A 199 12.19 13.59 -4.16
C TYR A 199 11.03 12.59 -4.15
N SER A 200 11.09 11.54 -3.34
CA SER A 200 9.98 10.58 -3.20
C SER A 200 8.71 11.26 -2.70
N GLU A 201 7.61 11.00 -3.40
CA GLU A 201 6.26 11.48 -3.08
C GLU A 201 5.26 10.33 -3.06
N PRO A 202 4.10 10.46 -2.38
CA PRO A 202 3.03 9.48 -2.49
C PRO A 202 2.52 9.37 -3.93
N PHE A 203 2.02 8.19 -4.32
CA PHE A 203 1.39 7.98 -5.63
C PHE A 203 0.01 8.65 -5.66
N TYR A 204 -0.01 9.95 -5.95
CA TYR A 204 -1.23 10.73 -6.08
C TYR A 204 -1.86 10.50 -7.46
N LEU A 205 -2.71 9.48 -7.59
CA LEU A 205 -3.50 9.27 -8.81
C LEU A 205 -4.62 10.31 -8.96
N LYS A 206 -4.99 10.96 -7.86
CA LYS A 206 -5.97 12.04 -7.82
C LYS A 206 -5.37 13.25 -7.12
N ALA A 207 -5.58 14.44 -7.69
CA ALA A 207 -5.21 15.70 -7.03
C ALA A 207 -5.95 15.86 -5.69
N ALA A 208 -5.30 16.53 -4.73
CA ALA A 208 -5.92 16.84 -3.45
C ALA A 208 -7.21 17.65 -3.66
N TYR A 209 -8.28 17.27 -2.96
CA TYR A 209 -9.53 18.02 -3.00
C TYR A 209 -9.33 19.38 -2.29
N THR A 210 -9.43 20.44 -3.06
CA THR A 210 -9.45 21.81 -2.52
C THR A 210 -10.89 22.30 -2.53
N THR A 211 -11.49 22.55 -1.36
CA THR A 211 -12.75 23.27 -1.27
C THR A 211 -12.53 24.69 -1.80
N GLN A 212 -13.29 25.10 -2.82
CA GLN A 212 -13.32 26.51 -3.20
C GLN A 212 -13.77 27.32 -1.98
N SER A 213 -12.97 28.30 -1.58
CA SER A 213 -13.34 29.26 -0.56
C SER A 213 -14.68 29.92 -0.99
N LYS A 214 -15.74 29.74 -0.22
CA LYS A 214 -16.94 30.55 -0.39
C LYS A 214 -16.55 32.00 -0.13
N LYS A 215 -16.49 32.81 -1.19
CA LYS A 215 -16.45 34.28 -1.06
C LYS A 215 -17.76 34.78 -0.49
#